data_f5142a485faeec2ef72bedc11ac65e88
#
_entry.id   f5142a485faeec2ef72bedc11ac65e88
#
_cell.length_a   1.000
_cell.length_b   1.000
_cell.length_c   1.000
_cell.angle_alpha   90.00
_cell.angle_beta   90.00
_cell.angle_gamma   90.00
#
_symmetry.space_group_name_H-M   'P 1'
#
loop_
_entity.id
_entity.type
_entity.pdbx_description
1 polymer ?
#
loop_
_entity_poly.entity_id
_entity_poly.type
_entity_poly.pdbx_seq_one_letter_code
_entity_poly.pdbx_strand_id
1 'polypeptide(L)'
;MAMVSTFLSQSLFKDFRIAAGRSGLHNDVHSTGYFEWEEDLDIVKNFPRGEFVVTTLYAAKDDAAFANRCLKLLINNHVAAIAIKDLYYDDLSDDIKNYADQHHVPILFFSNLYIDDIIVAIRNELSDNLHTTLSNSIFQALIFDRNQNALEKESLLRKINSFFYSDTVLAAYISKKSDTTAISPAAMSDYNKIMEELRDVIPLQLNDTAFVHSFAAYKRGMFLISTCNTINDAVV
;
A
#
# COMPACT_ATOMS: atom_id res chain seq x y z
N MET A 1 4.65 -3.83 -2.61
CA MET A 1 3.98 -3.07 -3.69
C MET A 1 2.49 -3.24 -3.49
N ALA A 2 1.73 -2.17 -3.58
CA ALA A 2 0.28 -2.22 -3.47
C ALA A 2 -0.34 -2.39 -4.86
N MET A 3 -1.22 -3.36 -5.02
CA MET A 3 -1.97 -3.58 -6.26
C MET A 3 -3.34 -2.91 -6.19
N VAL A 4 -3.97 -2.63 -7.33
CA VAL A 4 -5.34 -2.10 -7.37
C VAL A 4 -6.31 -2.96 -6.55
N SER A 5 -6.20 -4.28 -6.63
CA SER A 5 -7.01 -5.23 -5.85
C SER A 5 -6.82 -5.09 -4.33
N THR A 6 -5.65 -4.68 -3.86
CA THR A 6 -5.39 -4.42 -2.44
C THR A 6 -6.26 -3.29 -1.91
N PHE A 7 -6.37 -2.19 -2.66
CA PHE A 7 -7.24 -1.07 -2.29
C PHE A 7 -8.71 -1.48 -2.31
N LEU A 8 -9.17 -2.18 -3.36
CA LEU A 8 -10.55 -2.61 -3.47
C LEU A 8 -10.98 -3.61 -2.38
N SER A 9 -10.04 -4.23 -1.67
CA SER A 9 -10.33 -5.09 -0.51
C SER A 9 -10.58 -4.31 0.79
N GLN A 10 -10.24 -3.03 0.85
CA GLN A 10 -10.45 -2.19 2.02
C GLN A 10 -11.90 -1.72 2.10
N SER A 11 -12.39 -1.49 3.33
CA SER A 11 -13.78 -1.10 3.59
C SER A 11 -14.21 0.20 2.90
N LEU A 12 -13.29 1.15 2.72
CA LEU A 12 -13.55 2.41 2.04
C LEU A 12 -13.97 2.21 0.58
N PHE A 13 -13.37 1.24 -0.11
CA PHE A 13 -13.57 0.99 -1.54
C PHE A 13 -14.66 -0.07 -1.84
N LYS A 14 -15.38 -0.57 -0.83
CA LYS A 14 -16.36 -1.67 -0.98
C LYS A 14 -17.45 -1.40 -2.02
N ASP A 15 -17.83 -0.12 -2.18
CA ASP A 15 -18.92 0.30 -3.07
C ASP A 15 -18.40 0.71 -4.46
N PHE A 16 -17.12 0.49 -4.76
CA PHE A 16 -16.56 0.73 -6.08
C PHE A 16 -17.06 -0.34 -7.07
N ARG A 17 -17.58 0.13 -8.20
CA ARG A 17 -18.07 -0.72 -9.28
C ARG A 17 -17.05 -0.76 -10.41
N ILE A 18 -16.61 -1.95 -10.80
CA ILE A 18 -15.71 -2.14 -11.95
C ILE A 18 -16.54 -2.04 -13.23
N ALA A 19 -16.25 -1.04 -14.07
CA ALA A 19 -16.90 -0.82 -15.36
C ALA A 19 -16.18 -1.56 -16.49
N ALA A 20 -14.85 -1.61 -16.47
CA ALA A 20 -14.01 -2.26 -17.47
C ALA A 20 -12.61 -2.57 -16.91
N GLY A 21 -11.77 -3.24 -17.69
CA GLY A 21 -10.35 -3.47 -17.37
C GLY A 21 -10.11 -4.43 -16.21
N ARG A 22 -11.03 -5.33 -15.90
CA ARG A 22 -10.95 -6.24 -14.74
C ARG A 22 -9.64 -7.05 -14.67
N SER A 23 -9.02 -7.37 -15.78
CA SER A 23 -7.74 -8.08 -15.84
C SER A 23 -6.58 -7.27 -15.27
N GLY A 24 -6.70 -5.94 -15.21
CA GLY A 24 -5.70 -5.03 -14.65
C GLY A 24 -5.80 -4.81 -13.14
N LEU A 25 -6.63 -5.54 -12.40
CA LEU A 25 -6.72 -5.43 -10.94
C LEU A 25 -5.41 -5.79 -10.22
N HIS A 26 -4.48 -6.45 -10.91
CA HIS A 26 -3.14 -6.74 -10.40
C HIS A 26 -2.09 -5.70 -10.79
N ASN A 27 -2.48 -4.58 -11.42
CA ASN A 27 -1.56 -3.50 -11.72
C ASN A 27 -1.00 -2.92 -10.42
N ASP A 28 0.31 -2.68 -10.41
CA ASP A 28 1.00 -2.02 -9.31
C ASP A 28 0.65 -0.54 -9.26
N VAL A 29 0.34 -0.05 -8.05
CA VAL A 29 0.07 1.36 -7.78
C VAL A 29 1.32 1.98 -7.16
N HIS A 30 1.85 3.03 -7.79
CA HIS A 30 3.05 3.75 -7.35
C HIS A 30 2.74 5.14 -6.82
N SER A 31 1.68 5.76 -7.32
CA SER A 31 1.22 7.10 -6.94
C SER A 31 -0.30 7.21 -7.10
N THR A 32 -0.84 8.32 -6.63
CA THR A 32 -2.23 8.69 -6.91
C THR A 32 -2.29 10.13 -7.36
N GLY A 33 -3.09 10.40 -8.36
CA GLY A 33 -3.30 11.68 -8.96
C GLY A 33 -4.78 12.02 -9.11
N TYR A 34 -5.03 13.29 -9.28
CA TYR A 34 -6.34 13.88 -9.44
C TYR A 34 -6.44 14.56 -10.79
N PHE A 35 -7.38 14.14 -11.61
CA PHE A 35 -7.66 14.69 -12.94
C PHE A 35 -9.03 15.34 -12.92
N GLU A 36 -9.12 16.67 -13.11
CA GLU A 36 -10.41 17.37 -12.97
C GLU A 36 -10.61 18.56 -13.92
N TRP A 37 -9.63 19.46 -14.01
CA TRP A 37 -9.77 20.74 -14.66
C TRP A 37 -8.96 20.86 -15.95
N GLU A 38 -8.31 19.79 -16.36
CA GLU A 38 -7.42 19.77 -17.50
C GLU A 38 -8.25 19.78 -18.79
N GLU A 39 -8.32 20.95 -19.41
CA GLU A 39 -8.91 21.13 -20.73
C GLU A 39 -7.90 20.84 -21.85
N ASP A 40 -6.60 20.85 -21.52
CA ASP A 40 -5.53 20.57 -22.46
C ASP A 40 -5.09 19.09 -22.38
N LEU A 41 -5.21 18.40 -23.51
CA LEU A 41 -4.78 17.00 -23.62
C LEU A 41 -3.28 16.78 -23.36
N ASP A 42 -2.43 17.84 -23.51
CA ASP A 42 -1.01 17.72 -23.22
C ASP A 42 -0.75 17.57 -21.71
N ILE A 43 -1.62 18.11 -20.86
CA ILE A 43 -1.54 17.93 -19.40
C ILE A 43 -1.87 16.47 -19.01
N VAL A 44 -2.83 15.86 -19.69
CA VAL A 44 -3.21 14.45 -19.44
C VAL A 44 -2.02 13.50 -19.67
N LYS A 45 -1.08 13.85 -20.55
CA LYS A 45 0.14 13.07 -20.79
C LYS A 45 1.09 13.05 -19.59
N ASN A 46 0.94 13.96 -18.63
CA ASN A 46 1.81 14.03 -17.44
C ASN A 46 1.44 13.02 -16.34
N PHE A 47 0.32 12.30 -16.47
CA PHE A 47 -0.02 11.24 -15.53
C PHE A 47 0.91 10.04 -15.77
N PRO A 48 1.74 9.67 -14.77
CA PRO A 48 2.75 8.65 -14.98
C PRO A 48 2.16 7.23 -14.96
N ARG A 49 2.92 6.31 -15.52
CA ARG A 49 2.61 4.89 -15.42
C ARG A 49 2.48 4.44 -13.97
N GLY A 50 1.47 3.62 -13.69
CA GLY A 50 1.24 3.09 -12.35
C GLY A 50 0.54 4.08 -11.40
N GLU A 51 0.02 5.18 -11.88
CA GLU A 51 -0.77 6.11 -11.08
C GLU A 51 -2.21 5.63 -10.95
N PHE A 52 -2.76 5.71 -9.74
CA PHE A 52 -4.20 5.54 -9.50
C PHE A 52 -4.86 6.91 -9.66
N VAL A 53 -5.54 7.11 -10.78
CA VAL A 53 -6.15 8.41 -11.13
C VAL A 53 -7.58 8.47 -10.60
N VAL A 54 -7.92 9.56 -9.91
CA VAL A 54 -9.29 9.83 -9.43
C VAL A 54 -9.83 11.05 -10.14
N THR A 55 -11.10 11.02 -10.58
CA THR A 55 -11.70 12.12 -11.37
C THR A 55 -13.22 12.16 -11.24
N THR A 56 -13.82 13.31 -11.49
CA THR A 56 -15.26 13.42 -11.83
C THR A 56 -15.48 13.59 -13.34
N LEU A 57 -14.40 13.76 -14.12
CA LEU A 57 -14.42 14.18 -15.52
C LEU A 57 -15.11 15.55 -15.73
N TYR A 58 -14.98 16.47 -14.75
CA TYR A 58 -15.66 17.76 -14.77
C TYR A 58 -15.35 18.58 -16.04
N ALA A 59 -14.09 18.65 -16.47
CA ALA A 59 -13.70 19.38 -17.68
C ALA A 59 -14.39 18.85 -18.94
N ALA A 60 -14.80 17.60 -18.93
CA ALA A 60 -15.47 16.92 -20.04
C ALA A 60 -16.96 16.68 -19.82
N LYS A 61 -17.59 17.28 -18.80
CA LYS A 61 -18.96 16.99 -18.36
C LYS A 61 -20.01 17.15 -19.46
N ASP A 62 -19.80 18.06 -20.39
CA ASP A 62 -20.70 18.39 -21.49
C ASP A 62 -20.19 17.87 -22.87
N ASP A 63 -19.04 17.17 -22.90
CA ASP A 63 -18.42 16.64 -24.12
C ASP A 63 -17.91 15.21 -23.91
N ALA A 64 -18.79 14.25 -24.20
CA ALA A 64 -18.47 12.83 -24.12
C ALA A 64 -17.31 12.41 -25.05
N ALA A 65 -17.12 13.11 -26.19
CA ALA A 65 -16.01 12.82 -27.08
C ALA A 65 -14.68 13.29 -26.47
N PHE A 66 -14.69 14.39 -25.74
CA PHE A 66 -13.53 14.85 -24.97
C PHE A 66 -13.23 13.91 -23.80
N ALA A 67 -14.26 13.49 -23.02
CA ALA A 67 -14.10 12.50 -21.98
C ALA A 67 -13.43 11.21 -22.49
N ASN A 68 -13.89 10.70 -23.62
CA ASN A 68 -13.32 9.52 -24.26
C ASN A 68 -11.85 9.73 -24.66
N ARG A 69 -11.48 10.90 -25.17
CA ARG A 69 -10.08 11.22 -25.50
C ARG A 69 -9.20 11.25 -24.25
N CYS A 70 -9.66 11.89 -23.18
CA CYS A 70 -8.94 11.92 -21.91
C CYS A 70 -8.72 10.51 -21.34
N LEU A 71 -9.77 9.69 -21.29
CA LEU A 71 -9.68 8.32 -20.80
C LEU A 71 -8.72 7.47 -21.66
N LYS A 72 -8.77 7.59 -22.99
CA LYS A 72 -7.82 6.87 -23.85
C LYS A 72 -6.37 7.30 -23.62
N LEU A 73 -6.11 8.58 -23.35
CA LEU A 73 -4.76 9.05 -23.04
C LEU A 73 -4.26 8.51 -21.70
N LEU A 74 -5.09 8.53 -20.66
CA LEU A 74 -4.74 7.93 -19.36
C LEU A 74 -4.44 6.43 -19.50
N ILE A 75 -5.27 5.70 -20.27
CA ILE A 75 -5.04 4.28 -20.54
C ILE A 75 -3.71 4.07 -21.30
N ASN A 76 -3.40 4.90 -22.30
CA ASN A 76 -2.15 4.83 -23.06
C ASN A 76 -0.92 5.13 -22.20
N ASN A 77 -1.05 5.97 -21.18
CA ASN A 77 0.00 6.23 -20.18
C ASN A 77 0.20 5.04 -19.23
N HIS A 78 -0.60 3.98 -19.36
CA HIS A 78 -0.57 2.82 -18.49
C HIS A 78 -0.74 3.17 -17.01
N VAL A 79 -1.69 4.05 -16.69
CA VAL A 79 -2.08 4.30 -15.31
C VAL A 79 -2.54 3.00 -14.65
N ALA A 80 -2.39 2.88 -13.34
CA ALA A 80 -2.75 1.66 -12.62
C ALA A 80 -4.25 1.39 -12.63
N ALA A 81 -5.04 2.44 -12.44
CA ALA A 81 -6.50 2.42 -12.50
C ALA A 81 -7.05 3.84 -12.69
N ILE A 82 -8.30 3.95 -13.12
CA ILE A 82 -9.05 5.20 -13.21
C ILE A 82 -10.33 5.04 -12.39
N ALA A 83 -10.50 5.87 -11.35
CA ALA A 83 -11.71 5.91 -10.53
C ALA A 83 -12.51 7.17 -10.85
N ILE A 84 -13.72 6.99 -11.34
CA ILE A 84 -14.62 8.05 -11.78
C ILE A 84 -15.74 8.19 -10.76
N LYS A 85 -15.90 9.40 -10.19
CA LYS A 85 -17.08 9.72 -9.39
C LYS A 85 -18.27 9.92 -10.32
N ASP A 86 -19.38 9.23 -10.04
CA ASP A 86 -20.60 9.19 -10.89
C ASP A 86 -21.45 10.45 -10.80
N LEU A 87 -20.83 11.64 -10.92
CA LEU A 87 -21.52 12.93 -10.93
C LEU A 87 -22.01 13.33 -12.32
N TYR A 88 -21.21 13.09 -13.34
CA TYR A 88 -21.49 13.50 -14.72
C TYR A 88 -21.61 12.30 -15.65
N TYR A 89 -21.01 11.20 -15.27
CA TYR A 89 -21.03 9.94 -16.02
C TYR A 89 -21.30 8.82 -15.04
N ASP A 90 -22.31 8.01 -15.32
CA ASP A 90 -22.68 6.80 -14.57
C ASP A 90 -22.31 5.52 -15.33
N ASP A 91 -22.01 5.65 -16.61
CA ASP A 91 -21.48 4.58 -17.47
C ASP A 91 -20.60 5.16 -18.58
N LEU A 92 -19.92 4.28 -19.30
CA LEU A 92 -19.02 4.60 -20.40
C LEU A 92 -19.49 3.95 -21.70
N SER A 93 -19.05 4.52 -22.83
CA SER A 93 -19.26 3.91 -24.14
C SER A 93 -18.56 2.55 -24.24
N ASP A 94 -19.13 1.64 -25.01
CA ASP A 94 -18.55 0.31 -25.26
C ASP A 94 -17.14 0.42 -25.88
N ASP A 95 -16.87 1.46 -26.66
CA ASP A 95 -15.55 1.73 -27.24
C ASP A 95 -14.49 1.93 -26.15
N ILE A 96 -14.80 2.72 -25.10
CA ILE A 96 -13.87 2.94 -23.96
C ILE A 96 -13.74 1.69 -23.11
N LYS A 97 -14.85 0.98 -22.83
CA LYS A 97 -14.81 -0.27 -22.07
C LYS A 97 -13.91 -1.31 -22.75
N ASN A 98 -14.12 -1.52 -24.03
CA ASN A 98 -13.30 -2.45 -24.83
C ASN A 98 -11.82 -2.01 -24.87
N TYR A 99 -11.57 -0.70 -24.98
CA TYR A 99 -10.21 -0.16 -24.99
C TYR A 99 -9.52 -0.40 -23.66
N ALA A 100 -10.19 -0.16 -22.54
CA ALA A 100 -9.68 -0.42 -21.19
C ALA A 100 -9.40 -1.91 -20.95
N ASP A 101 -10.28 -2.79 -21.43
CA ASP A 101 -10.10 -4.24 -21.34
C ASP A 101 -8.88 -4.72 -22.13
N GLN A 102 -8.68 -4.20 -23.36
CA GLN A 102 -7.52 -4.53 -24.21
C GLN A 102 -6.18 -4.07 -23.61
N HIS A 103 -6.19 -2.94 -22.91
CA HIS A 103 -4.99 -2.37 -22.30
C HIS A 103 -4.81 -2.76 -20.82
N HIS A 104 -5.72 -3.56 -20.28
CA HIS A 104 -5.69 -4.02 -18.88
C HIS A 104 -5.63 -2.86 -17.87
N VAL A 105 -6.40 -1.79 -18.10
CA VAL A 105 -6.50 -0.65 -17.18
C VAL A 105 -7.89 -0.63 -16.56
N PRO A 106 -8.05 -0.90 -15.25
CA PRO A 106 -9.34 -0.88 -14.58
C PRO A 106 -9.95 0.52 -14.60
N ILE A 107 -11.23 0.59 -14.99
CA ILE A 107 -12.06 1.76 -14.80
C ILE A 107 -13.13 1.43 -13.77
N LEU A 108 -13.18 2.25 -12.75
CA LEU A 108 -14.01 2.07 -11.56
C LEU A 108 -14.97 3.24 -11.42
N PHE A 109 -16.20 3.00 -10.98
CA PHE A 109 -17.12 4.05 -10.57
C PHE A 109 -17.35 4.02 -9.07
N PHE A 110 -17.54 5.20 -8.46
CA PHE A 110 -17.90 5.35 -7.06
C PHE A 110 -18.83 6.55 -6.85
N SER A 111 -19.64 6.54 -5.79
CA SER A 111 -20.69 7.54 -5.53
C SER A 111 -20.39 8.37 -4.27
N ASN A 112 -20.62 7.82 -3.11
CA ASN A 112 -20.81 8.53 -1.85
C ASN A 112 -19.51 8.86 -1.07
N LEU A 113 -18.37 9.00 -1.76
CA LEU A 113 -17.09 9.33 -1.13
C LEU A 113 -16.55 10.66 -1.61
N TYR A 114 -15.79 11.33 -0.75
CA TYR A 114 -14.98 12.46 -1.17
C TYR A 114 -13.70 11.97 -1.87
N ILE A 115 -13.30 12.68 -2.91
CA ILE A 115 -12.07 12.34 -3.66
C ILE A 115 -10.85 12.42 -2.76
N ASP A 116 -10.81 13.42 -1.88
CA ASP A 116 -9.71 13.59 -0.94
C ASP A 116 -9.54 12.39 0.00
N ASP A 117 -10.64 11.79 0.47
CA ASP A 117 -10.58 10.59 1.33
C ASP A 117 -9.94 9.41 0.59
N ILE A 118 -10.27 9.25 -0.69
CA ILE A 118 -9.70 8.20 -1.55
C ILE A 118 -8.19 8.43 -1.75
N ILE A 119 -7.80 9.67 -2.07
CA ILE A 119 -6.40 10.04 -2.28
C ILE A 119 -5.58 9.84 -1.00
N VAL A 120 -6.11 10.26 0.14
CA VAL A 120 -5.46 10.09 1.45
C VAL A 120 -5.30 8.60 1.77
N ALA A 121 -6.35 7.79 1.57
CA ALA A 121 -6.29 6.36 1.82
C ALA A 121 -5.21 5.67 0.95
N ILE A 122 -5.17 6.01 -0.34
CA ILE A 122 -4.16 5.44 -1.24
C ILE A 122 -2.75 5.87 -0.82
N ARG A 123 -2.53 7.15 -0.50
CA ARG A 123 -1.22 7.66 -0.06
C ARG A 123 -0.74 7.01 1.23
N ASN A 124 -1.63 6.83 2.19
CA ASN A 124 -1.29 6.16 3.45
C ASN A 124 -0.86 4.72 3.20
N GLU A 125 -1.62 3.96 2.44
CA GLU A 125 -1.27 2.57 2.09
C GLU A 125 0.08 2.48 1.36
N LEU A 126 0.35 3.39 0.41
CA LEU A 126 1.63 3.45 -0.30
C LEU A 126 2.79 3.79 0.65
N SER A 127 2.57 4.73 1.57
CA SER A 127 3.56 5.14 2.58
C SER A 127 3.87 3.99 3.55
N ASP A 128 2.85 3.30 4.04
CA ASP A 128 3.00 2.18 4.96
C ASP A 128 3.75 1.01 4.30
N ASN A 129 3.45 0.72 3.04
CA ASN A 129 4.19 -0.29 2.27
C ASN A 129 5.67 0.09 2.08
N LEU A 130 5.97 1.36 1.80
CA LEU A 130 7.35 1.83 1.67
C LEU A 130 8.10 1.73 3.00
N HIS A 131 7.49 2.20 4.08
CA HIS A 131 8.07 2.14 5.42
C HIS A 131 8.35 0.69 5.85
N THR A 132 7.42 -0.21 5.62
CA THR A 132 7.58 -1.64 5.91
C THR A 132 8.72 -2.25 5.09
N THR A 133 8.85 -1.91 3.81
CA THR A 133 9.92 -2.41 2.94
C THR A 133 11.30 -1.94 3.40
N LEU A 134 11.42 -0.65 3.75
CA LEU A 134 12.66 -0.08 4.28
C LEU A 134 13.05 -0.72 5.61
N SER A 135 12.12 -0.83 6.54
CA SER A 135 12.34 -1.48 7.84
C SER A 135 12.80 -2.91 7.66
N ASN A 136 12.15 -3.68 6.79
CA ASN A 136 12.54 -5.06 6.50
C ASN A 136 13.96 -5.16 5.92
N SER A 137 14.36 -4.25 5.04
CA SER A 137 15.72 -4.21 4.48
C SER A 137 16.76 -3.91 5.55
N ILE A 138 16.49 -2.98 6.44
CA ILE A 138 17.37 -2.64 7.57
C ILE A 138 17.49 -3.81 8.54
N PHE A 139 16.38 -4.50 8.83
CA PHE A 139 16.40 -5.70 9.67
C PHE A 139 17.23 -6.82 9.06
N GLN A 140 17.10 -7.05 7.75
CA GLN A 140 17.93 -8.02 7.07
C GLN A 140 19.42 -7.68 7.18
N ALA A 141 19.79 -6.42 6.99
CA ALA A 141 21.18 -5.96 7.18
C ALA A 141 21.66 -6.22 8.60
N LEU A 142 20.86 -5.86 9.62
CA LEU A 142 21.22 -6.06 11.03
C LEU A 142 21.48 -7.54 11.40
N ILE A 143 20.68 -8.47 10.83
CA ILE A 143 20.73 -9.89 11.20
C ILE A 143 21.81 -10.62 10.41
N PHE A 144 21.98 -10.33 9.14
CA PHE A 144 22.78 -11.14 8.23
C PHE A 144 24.14 -10.53 7.88
N ASP A 145 24.33 -9.24 7.98
CA ASP A 145 25.62 -8.63 7.73
C ASP A 145 26.51 -8.72 8.96
N ARG A 146 27.42 -9.70 8.92
CA ARG A 146 28.36 -10.00 10.00
C ARG A 146 29.54 -9.01 10.09
N ASN A 147 29.72 -8.19 9.05
CA ASN A 147 30.85 -7.27 8.96
C ASN A 147 30.58 -5.90 9.65
N GLN A 148 29.37 -5.67 10.11
CA GLN A 148 28.99 -4.41 10.77
C GLN A 148 29.60 -4.30 12.17
N ASN A 149 30.19 -3.16 12.44
CA ASN A 149 30.62 -2.79 13.78
C ASN A 149 29.44 -2.32 14.67
N ALA A 150 29.67 -2.10 15.95
CA ALA A 150 28.64 -1.72 16.92
C ALA A 150 27.95 -0.39 16.56
N LEU A 151 28.70 0.62 16.09
CA LEU A 151 28.17 1.93 15.72
C LEU A 151 27.28 1.86 14.48
N GLU A 152 27.65 1.03 13.50
CA GLU A 152 26.82 0.80 12.31
C GLU A 152 25.50 0.12 12.67
N LYS A 153 25.54 -0.89 13.55
CA LYS A 153 24.33 -1.56 14.06
C LYS A 153 23.44 -0.62 14.83
N GLU A 154 23.99 0.19 15.71
CA GLU A 154 23.23 1.23 16.43
C GLU A 154 22.58 2.21 15.46
N SER A 155 23.30 2.69 14.45
CA SER A 155 22.77 3.57 13.42
C SER A 155 21.61 2.94 12.66
N LEU A 156 21.68 1.65 12.33
CA LEU A 156 20.61 0.93 11.67
C LEU A 156 19.38 0.73 12.58
N LEU A 157 19.60 0.41 13.85
CA LEU A 157 18.51 0.30 14.83
C LEU A 157 17.75 1.62 14.98
N ARG A 158 18.46 2.75 15.07
CA ARG A 158 17.85 4.10 15.13
C ARG A 158 17.08 4.47 13.86
N LYS A 159 17.44 3.92 12.72
CA LYS A 159 16.67 4.09 11.48
C LYS A 159 15.35 3.30 11.48
N ILE A 160 15.29 2.17 12.20
CA ILE A 160 14.05 1.41 12.40
C ILE A 160 13.13 2.17 13.35
N ASN A 161 13.69 2.61 14.48
CA ASN A 161 12.97 3.38 15.48
C ASN A 161 13.93 4.36 16.16
N SER A 162 13.70 5.65 15.95
CA SER A 162 14.55 6.73 16.50
C SER A 162 14.57 6.78 18.03
N PHE A 163 13.61 6.16 18.69
CA PHE A 163 13.54 6.09 20.15
C PHE A 163 14.35 4.94 20.74
N PHE A 164 15.03 4.12 19.96
CA PHE A 164 15.96 3.13 20.50
C PHE A 164 17.14 3.84 21.19
N TYR A 165 17.25 3.64 22.50
CA TYR A 165 18.13 4.43 23.38
C TYR A 165 19.14 3.60 24.16
N SER A 166 19.01 2.29 24.19
CA SER A 166 19.85 1.39 25.01
C SER A 166 20.75 0.51 24.17
N ASP A 167 21.92 0.17 24.70
CA ASP A 167 22.84 -0.80 24.12
C ASP A 167 22.34 -2.24 24.26
N THR A 168 21.33 -2.45 25.11
CA THR A 168 20.71 -3.76 25.32
C THR A 168 19.53 -3.90 24.36
N VAL A 169 19.64 -4.85 23.46
CA VAL A 169 18.61 -5.16 22.44
C VAL A 169 18.17 -6.60 22.59
N LEU A 170 16.87 -6.78 22.79
CA LEU A 170 16.21 -8.08 22.71
C LEU A 170 15.61 -8.26 21.32
N ALA A 171 15.88 -9.40 20.67
CA ALA A 171 15.25 -9.76 19.43
C ALA A 171 14.53 -11.09 19.61
N ALA A 172 13.23 -11.12 19.29
CA ALA A 172 12.41 -12.33 19.26
C ALA A 172 11.90 -12.58 17.85
N TYR A 173 11.86 -13.84 17.43
CA TYR A 173 11.26 -14.24 16.18
C TYR A 173 10.00 -15.04 16.41
N ILE A 174 8.88 -14.53 15.94
CA ILE A 174 7.55 -15.10 16.08
C ILE A 174 7.14 -15.69 14.74
N SER A 175 6.79 -16.98 14.69
CA SER A 175 6.29 -17.62 13.47
C SER A 175 5.17 -18.61 13.78
N LYS A 176 4.22 -18.72 12.84
CA LYS A 176 3.20 -19.76 12.91
C LYS A 176 3.85 -21.12 12.61
N LYS A 177 3.64 -22.09 13.47
CA LYS A 177 4.04 -23.49 13.20
C LYS A 177 3.17 -24.02 12.05
N SER A 178 3.76 -24.29 10.91
CA SER A 178 3.08 -24.84 9.73
C SER A 178 3.73 -26.16 9.34
N ASP A 179 2.91 -27.17 9.17
CA ASP A 179 3.36 -28.51 8.74
C ASP A 179 3.49 -28.62 7.20
N THR A 180 3.16 -27.55 6.45
CA THR A 180 3.17 -27.57 4.98
C THR A 180 4.26 -26.67 4.39
N THR A 181 4.99 -27.19 3.41
CA THR A 181 6.07 -26.50 2.69
C THR A 181 5.58 -25.49 1.66
N ALA A 182 4.31 -25.54 1.26
CA ALA A 182 3.69 -24.64 0.28
C ALA A 182 2.73 -23.66 0.95
N ILE A 183 2.87 -22.36 0.69
CA ILE A 183 1.96 -21.32 1.14
C ILE A 183 0.95 -21.08 0.02
N SER A 184 -0.35 -21.35 0.30
CA SER A 184 -1.42 -20.88 -0.59
C SER A 184 -1.63 -19.36 -0.40
N PRO A 185 -2.17 -18.64 -1.40
CA PRO A 185 -2.52 -17.21 -1.25
C PRO A 185 -3.47 -16.95 -0.07
N ALA A 186 -4.39 -17.85 0.22
CA ALA A 186 -5.28 -17.76 1.37
C ALA A 186 -4.52 -17.85 2.70
N ALA A 187 -3.54 -18.74 2.82
CA ALA A 187 -2.70 -18.87 4.00
C ALA A 187 -1.82 -17.64 4.24
N MET A 188 -1.45 -16.91 3.18
CA MET A 188 -0.71 -15.66 3.28
C MET A 188 -1.60 -14.52 3.79
N SER A 189 -2.86 -14.46 3.35
CA SER A 189 -3.85 -13.49 3.86
C SER A 189 -4.11 -13.68 5.35
N ASP A 190 -4.34 -14.91 5.78
CA ASP A 190 -4.52 -15.25 7.21
C ASP A 190 -3.28 -14.90 8.05
N TYR A 191 -2.09 -15.11 7.48
CA TYR A 191 -0.84 -14.76 8.12
C TYR A 191 -0.70 -13.25 8.34
N ASN A 192 -0.96 -12.44 7.31
CA ASN A 192 -0.91 -10.98 7.41
C ASN A 192 -1.89 -10.46 8.46
N LYS A 193 -3.10 -10.99 8.49
CA LYS A 193 -4.10 -10.62 9.50
C LYS A 193 -3.64 -10.93 10.93
N ILE A 194 -3.06 -12.11 11.17
CA ILE A 194 -2.51 -12.48 12.48
C ILE A 194 -1.35 -11.54 12.86
N MET A 195 -0.52 -11.12 11.90
CA MET A 195 0.58 -10.19 12.15
C MET A 195 0.09 -8.79 12.50
N GLU A 196 -0.98 -8.33 11.87
CA GLU A 196 -1.64 -7.07 12.22
C GLU A 196 -2.22 -7.13 13.64
N GLU A 197 -2.96 -8.18 13.96
CA GLU A 197 -3.50 -8.39 15.31
C GLU A 197 -2.38 -8.43 16.37
N LEU A 198 -1.26 -9.09 16.11
CA LEU A 198 -0.12 -9.12 17.03
C LEU A 198 0.54 -7.74 17.20
N ARG A 199 0.60 -6.93 16.15
CA ARG A 199 1.10 -5.55 16.24
C ARG A 199 0.30 -4.70 17.21
N ASP A 200 -1.01 -4.92 17.27
CA ASP A 200 -1.91 -4.15 18.13
C ASP A 200 -1.94 -4.70 19.58
N VAL A 201 -1.85 -6.01 19.74
CA VAL A 201 -1.98 -6.67 21.04
C VAL A 201 -0.68 -6.64 21.86
N ILE A 202 0.47 -6.85 21.25
CA ILE A 202 1.75 -6.91 21.97
C ILE A 202 2.07 -5.61 22.71
N PRO A 203 1.91 -4.41 22.13
CA PRO A 203 2.12 -3.15 22.86
C PRO A 203 1.21 -2.97 24.07
N LEU A 204 -0.03 -3.45 23.98
CA LEU A 204 -1.00 -3.36 25.08
C LEU A 204 -0.65 -4.27 26.26
N GLN A 205 0.02 -5.39 25.99
CA GLN A 205 0.43 -6.34 27.04
C GLN A 205 1.79 -5.98 27.65
N LEU A 206 2.66 -5.33 26.89
CA LEU A 206 3.96 -4.85 27.40
C LEU A 206 3.86 -3.55 28.22
N ASN A 207 2.73 -3.18 28.66
CA ASN A 207 2.23 -2.01 29.42
C ASN A 207 3.26 -1.18 30.23
N ASP A 208 4.56 -1.32 29.95
CA ASP A 208 5.62 -0.65 30.63
C ASP A 208 6.30 0.35 29.67
N THR A 209 6.27 1.62 30.06
CA THR A 209 6.84 2.75 29.33
C THR A 209 8.38 2.67 29.13
N ALA A 210 9.00 1.65 29.68
CA ALA A 210 10.44 1.40 29.61
C ALA A 210 10.89 0.69 28.32
N PHE A 211 9.97 0.11 27.54
CA PHE A 211 10.31 -0.66 26.36
C PHE A 211 9.97 0.07 25.06
N VAL A 212 11.00 0.38 24.30
CA VAL A 212 10.81 0.82 22.90
C VAL A 212 10.96 -0.38 21.99
N HIS A 213 9.93 -0.67 21.22
CA HIS A 213 9.90 -1.85 20.37
C HIS A 213 9.56 -1.51 18.91
N SER A 214 9.93 -2.40 18.02
CA SER A 214 9.60 -2.33 16.59
C SER A 214 9.46 -3.71 15.99
N PHE A 215 8.68 -3.81 14.93
CA PHE A 215 8.39 -5.06 14.25
C PHE A 215 8.90 -5.04 12.81
N ALA A 216 9.35 -6.18 12.31
CA ALA A 216 9.67 -6.37 10.90
C ALA A 216 9.27 -7.77 10.42
N ALA A 217 8.63 -7.82 9.27
CA ALA A 217 8.29 -9.08 8.64
C ALA A 217 9.55 -9.75 8.07
N TYR A 218 9.70 -11.08 8.28
CA TYR A 218 10.79 -11.86 7.71
C TYR A 218 10.32 -13.28 7.41
N LYS A 219 10.42 -13.71 6.16
CA LYS A 219 9.98 -15.04 5.70
C LYS A 219 8.52 -15.32 6.15
N ARG A 220 8.34 -16.33 6.99
CA ARG A 220 7.05 -16.78 7.53
C ARG A 220 6.82 -16.32 8.96
N GLY A 221 7.49 -15.28 9.39
CA GLY A 221 7.43 -14.77 10.75
C GLY A 221 7.67 -13.27 10.82
N MET A 222 7.77 -12.84 12.02
CA MET A 222 8.00 -11.46 12.37
C MET A 222 9.10 -11.39 13.43
N PHE A 223 10.03 -10.46 13.25
CA PHE A 223 10.92 -10.06 14.32
C PHE A 223 10.26 -8.97 15.17
N LEU A 224 10.31 -9.16 16.47
CA LEU A 224 10.12 -8.11 17.47
C LEU A 224 11.52 -7.72 17.95
N ILE A 225 11.88 -6.45 17.84
CA ILE A 225 13.08 -5.89 18.46
C ILE A 225 12.64 -4.91 19.52
N SER A 226 13.22 -5.03 20.71
CA SER A 226 12.99 -4.14 21.83
C SER A 226 14.29 -3.70 22.44
N THR A 227 14.35 -2.45 22.94
CA THR A 227 15.44 -1.97 23.78
C THR A 227 14.95 -1.79 25.21
N CYS A 228 15.80 -2.13 26.18
CA CYS A 228 15.53 -2.01 27.59
C CYS A 228 16.77 -1.49 28.35
N ASN A 229 16.58 -0.94 29.54
CA ASN A 229 17.67 -0.35 30.33
C ASN A 229 18.60 -1.42 30.91
N THR A 230 18.09 -2.59 31.21
CA THR A 230 18.88 -3.68 31.80
C THR A 230 18.43 -5.03 31.25
N ILE A 231 19.33 -6.03 31.32
CA ILE A 231 18.96 -7.42 30.93
C ILE A 231 17.86 -7.99 31.82
N ASN A 232 17.77 -7.55 33.07
CA ASN A 232 16.73 -8.01 33.99
C ASN A 232 15.32 -7.51 33.59
N ASP A 233 15.22 -6.34 32.97
CA ASP A 233 13.95 -5.81 32.47
C ASP A 233 13.49 -6.55 31.20
N ALA A 234 14.38 -7.29 30.52
CA ALA A 234 14.09 -8.07 29.32
C ALA A 234 13.50 -9.47 29.59
N VAL A 235 13.41 -9.89 30.84
CA VAL A 235 13.04 -11.25 31.28
C VAL A 235 11.67 -11.25 32.00
N VAL A 236 10.78 -10.32 31.66
CA VAL A 236 9.39 -10.33 32.19
C VAL A 236 8.43 -11.05 31.25
#